data_bb2def96c8395c67d1b349728f1dbbee
#
_entry.id   bb2def96c8395c67d1b349728f1dbbee
#
_cell.length_a   1.000
_cell.length_b   1.000
_cell.length_c   1.000
_cell.angle_alpha   90.00
_cell.angle_beta   90.00
_cell.angle_gamma   90.00
#
_symmetry.space_group_name_H-M   'P 1'
#
loop_
_entity.id
_entity.type
_entity.pdbx_description
1 polymer ?
#
loop_
_entity_poly.entity_id
_entity_poly.type
_entity_poly.pdbx_seq_one_letter_code
_entity_poly.pdbx_strand_id
1 'polypeptide(L)'
;MKIKGYEDYEIYEDGRVISHKYGKIKELKCYISKTGYKRVGLCKNGKQKMFKLHRLLAIHFIPNPENKYSVDHENRVRLDNSLSNLRWYTRTEQNNNRGGIAEFPLSKGGLYNGGKYYRYQWYEDKVKQYKYFNNLEEAQAFQKEHLETYKLQ
;
A
#
# COMPACT_ATOMS: atom_id res chain seq x y z
N MET A 1 -8.50 -15.55 16.54
CA MET A 1 -7.22 -15.41 17.32
C MET A 1 -7.29 -14.15 18.17
N LYS A 2 -6.91 -14.21 19.46
CA LYS A 2 -6.90 -13.02 20.33
C LYS A 2 -5.88 -11.97 19.87
N ILE A 3 -6.27 -10.69 19.88
CA ILE A 3 -5.38 -9.60 19.47
C ILE A 3 -4.37 -9.30 20.58
N LYS A 4 -3.08 -9.46 20.27
CA LYS A 4 -1.98 -9.22 21.22
C LYS A 4 -2.05 -7.83 21.84
N GLY A 5 -2.10 -7.76 23.17
CA GLY A 5 -2.24 -6.52 23.94
C GLY A 5 -3.68 -5.96 24.00
N TYR A 6 -4.65 -6.65 23.39
CA TYR A 6 -6.09 -6.34 23.39
C TYR A 6 -6.89 -7.63 23.52
N GLU A 7 -6.72 -8.36 24.60
CA GLU A 7 -7.19 -9.75 24.82
C GLU A 7 -8.72 -9.88 24.83
N ASP A 8 -9.45 -8.77 25.05
CA ASP A 8 -10.91 -8.70 24.92
C ASP A 8 -11.39 -8.74 23.47
N TYR A 9 -10.48 -8.79 22.50
CA TYR A 9 -10.80 -8.78 21.08
C TYR A 9 -10.18 -9.95 20.35
N GLU A 10 -10.93 -10.47 19.39
CA GLU A 10 -10.48 -11.53 18.48
C GLU A 10 -10.50 -11.04 17.04
N ILE A 11 -9.51 -11.47 16.27
CA ILE A 11 -9.43 -11.24 14.83
C ILE A 11 -9.50 -12.59 14.09
N TYR A 12 -10.19 -12.61 12.98
CA TYR A 12 -10.37 -13.74 12.08
C TYR A 12 -9.67 -13.48 10.74
N GLU A 13 -9.32 -14.54 10.02
CA GLU A 13 -8.59 -14.47 8.75
C GLU A 13 -9.36 -13.69 7.66
N ASP A 14 -10.69 -13.70 7.73
CA ASP A 14 -11.58 -12.93 6.85
C ASP A 14 -11.65 -11.43 7.18
N GLY A 15 -10.93 -11.00 8.23
CA GLY A 15 -10.85 -9.61 8.67
C GLY A 15 -11.94 -9.16 9.63
N ARG A 16 -12.84 -10.05 10.07
CA ARG A 16 -13.78 -9.74 11.15
C ARG A 16 -13.04 -9.56 12.46
N VAL A 17 -13.46 -8.58 13.23
CA VAL A 17 -12.96 -8.33 14.59
C VAL A 17 -14.11 -8.37 15.57
N ILE A 18 -14.02 -9.25 16.55
CA ILE A 18 -15.06 -9.48 17.57
C ILE A 18 -14.58 -8.91 18.91
N SER A 19 -15.45 -8.18 19.58
CA SER A 19 -15.25 -7.72 20.96
C SER A 19 -16.00 -8.65 21.93
N HIS A 20 -15.33 -9.04 23.00
CA HIS A 20 -15.89 -9.80 24.13
C HIS A 20 -16.03 -8.94 25.40
N LYS A 21 -16.01 -7.63 25.26
CA LYS A 21 -16.06 -6.72 26.40
C LYS A 21 -17.40 -6.76 27.11
N TYR A 22 -17.32 -6.66 28.43
CA TYR A 22 -18.48 -6.60 29.32
C TYR A 22 -19.42 -7.80 29.18
N GLY A 23 -18.87 -8.98 28.88
CA GLY A 23 -19.67 -10.19 28.65
C GLY A 23 -20.55 -10.18 27.40
N LYS A 24 -20.39 -9.18 26.53
CA LYS A 24 -21.14 -9.05 25.27
C LYS A 24 -20.26 -9.36 24.07
N ILE A 25 -20.75 -10.23 23.20
CA ILE A 25 -20.09 -10.55 21.93
C ILE A 25 -20.61 -9.58 20.88
N LYS A 26 -19.69 -8.82 20.25
CA LYS A 26 -20.05 -7.83 19.24
C LYS A 26 -19.01 -7.78 18.13
N GLU A 27 -19.46 -7.92 16.88
CA GLU A 27 -18.63 -7.62 15.73
C GLU A 27 -18.38 -6.10 15.60
N LEU A 28 -17.14 -5.71 15.41
CA LEU A 28 -16.75 -4.32 15.27
C LEU A 28 -16.85 -3.87 13.81
N LYS A 29 -17.46 -2.73 13.59
CA LYS A 29 -17.49 -2.10 12.26
C LYS A 29 -16.10 -1.56 11.89
N CYS A 30 -15.66 -1.86 10.68
CA CYS A 30 -14.48 -1.26 10.08
C CYS A 30 -14.86 0.04 9.37
N TYR A 31 -13.97 1.03 9.44
CA TYR A 31 -14.11 2.34 8.78
C TYR A 31 -13.04 2.50 7.71
N ILE A 32 -13.39 3.11 6.58
CA ILE A 32 -12.42 3.47 5.55
C ILE A 32 -11.87 4.85 5.89
N SER A 33 -10.54 4.94 6.07
CA SER A 33 -9.86 6.21 6.34
C SER A 33 -9.75 7.06 5.07
N LYS A 34 -9.46 8.37 5.22
CA LYS A 34 -9.18 9.28 4.08
C LYS A 34 -8.06 8.78 3.17
N THR A 35 -7.16 7.93 3.68
CA THR A 35 -6.08 7.31 2.92
C THR A 35 -6.47 5.98 2.25
N GLY A 36 -7.76 5.60 2.25
CA GLY A 36 -8.30 4.42 1.59
C GLY A 36 -8.05 3.09 2.31
N TYR A 37 -7.58 3.08 3.57
CA TYR A 37 -7.39 1.85 4.32
C TYR A 37 -8.55 1.54 5.26
N LYS A 38 -8.96 0.28 5.36
CA LYS A 38 -9.85 -0.18 6.43
C LYS A 38 -9.18 -0.06 7.78
N ARG A 39 -9.89 0.49 8.76
CA ARG A 39 -9.47 0.63 10.15
C ARG A 39 -10.53 0.12 11.10
N VAL A 40 -10.09 -0.40 12.25
CA VAL A 40 -10.94 -0.82 13.35
C VAL A 40 -10.48 -0.15 14.65
N GLY A 41 -11.43 0.26 15.49
CA GLY A 41 -11.16 0.89 16.77
C GLY A 41 -11.17 -0.14 17.90
N LEU A 42 -10.05 -0.28 18.61
CA LEU A 42 -9.95 -1.10 19.81
C LEU A 42 -9.81 -0.20 21.03
N CYS A 43 -10.51 -0.53 22.12
CA CYS A 43 -10.52 0.24 23.33
C CYS A 43 -9.81 -0.54 24.45
N LYS A 44 -8.83 0.10 25.11
CA LYS A 44 -8.14 -0.43 26.31
C LYS A 44 -7.98 0.68 27.34
N ASN A 45 -8.28 0.39 28.60
CA ASN A 45 -8.20 1.37 29.70
C ASN A 45 -8.92 2.70 29.40
N GLY A 46 -10.14 2.62 28.87
CA GLY A 46 -10.94 3.79 28.51
C GLY A 46 -10.50 4.57 27.26
N LYS A 47 -9.35 4.21 26.66
CA LYS A 47 -8.81 4.88 25.47
C LYS A 47 -9.01 4.04 24.22
N GLN A 48 -9.59 4.66 23.18
CA GLN A 48 -9.73 4.03 21.88
C GLN A 48 -8.51 4.32 21.00
N LYS A 49 -8.00 3.28 20.32
CA LYS A 49 -6.94 3.38 19.31
C LYS A 49 -7.39 2.76 17.99
N MET A 50 -7.14 3.47 16.90
CA MET A 50 -7.49 3.02 15.55
C MET A 50 -6.33 2.23 14.93
N PHE A 51 -6.61 1.00 14.52
CA PHE A 51 -5.66 0.09 13.88
C PHE A 51 -6.00 -0.08 12.41
N LYS A 52 -4.99 -0.18 11.56
CA LYS A 52 -5.17 -0.60 10.16
C LYS A 52 -5.43 -2.10 10.12
N LEU A 53 -6.52 -2.52 9.48
CA LEU A 53 -6.95 -3.91 9.47
C LEU A 53 -5.90 -4.85 8.86
N HIS A 54 -5.33 -4.49 7.70
CA HIS A 54 -4.28 -5.29 7.05
C HIS A 54 -3.05 -5.51 7.96
N ARG A 55 -2.70 -4.52 8.82
CA ARG A 55 -1.60 -4.72 9.78
C ARG A 55 -1.96 -5.70 10.88
N LEU A 56 -3.18 -5.64 11.40
CA LEU A 56 -3.64 -6.61 12.39
C LEU A 56 -3.65 -8.03 11.81
N LEU A 57 -4.15 -8.19 10.58
CA LEU A 57 -4.15 -9.47 9.88
C LEU A 57 -2.73 -10.00 9.70
N ALA A 58 -1.82 -9.18 9.18
CA ALA A 58 -0.44 -9.61 8.97
C ALA A 58 0.26 -10.00 10.28
N ILE A 59 0.08 -9.23 11.36
CA ILE A 59 0.69 -9.52 12.67
C ILE A 59 0.24 -10.87 13.23
N HIS A 60 -1.01 -11.28 12.96
CA HIS A 60 -1.58 -12.48 13.57
C HIS A 60 -1.52 -13.72 12.68
N PHE A 61 -1.50 -13.54 11.36
CA PHE A 61 -1.66 -14.66 10.42
C PHE A 61 -0.52 -14.83 9.42
N ILE A 62 0.35 -13.83 9.24
CA ILE A 62 1.45 -13.93 8.27
C ILE A 62 2.80 -13.99 9.00
N PRO A 63 3.58 -15.06 8.84
CA PRO A 63 4.91 -15.17 9.43
C PRO A 63 5.82 -14.01 9.02
N ASN A 64 6.61 -13.50 9.96
CA ASN A 64 7.57 -12.41 9.74
C ASN A 64 8.94 -12.75 10.36
N PRO A 65 9.66 -13.76 9.86
CA PRO A 65 10.93 -14.18 10.41
C PRO A 65 12.02 -13.13 10.30
N GLU A 66 11.95 -12.26 9.30
CA GLU A 66 12.90 -11.17 9.06
C GLU A 66 12.58 -9.89 9.84
N ASN A 67 11.53 -9.89 10.68
CA ASN A 67 11.05 -8.71 11.42
C ASN A 67 10.85 -7.47 10.55
N LYS A 68 10.34 -7.65 9.33
CA LYS A 68 10.02 -6.55 8.42
C LYS A 68 8.98 -5.61 9.03
N TYR A 69 9.17 -4.32 8.85
CA TYR A 69 8.37 -3.30 9.54
C TYR A 69 7.02 -3.01 8.88
N SER A 70 6.95 -3.08 7.57
CA SER A 70 5.77 -2.66 6.79
C SER A 70 4.98 -3.83 6.26
N VAL A 71 3.67 -3.63 6.09
CA VAL A 71 2.78 -4.54 5.37
C VAL A 71 2.22 -3.81 4.16
N ASP A 72 2.26 -4.46 3.01
CA ASP A 72 1.75 -3.90 1.76
C ASP A 72 0.78 -4.86 1.07
N HIS A 73 -0.01 -4.34 0.11
CA HIS A 73 -0.94 -5.07 -0.72
C HIS A 73 -0.27 -5.37 -2.07
N GLU A 74 -0.13 -6.65 -2.41
CA GLU A 74 0.54 -7.05 -3.67
C GLU A 74 -0.13 -6.46 -4.91
N ASN A 75 -1.46 -6.54 -4.95
CA ASN A 75 -2.27 -6.00 -6.05
C ASN A 75 -2.49 -4.48 -5.98
N ARG A 76 -1.91 -3.78 -4.98
CA ARG A 76 -2.07 -2.35 -4.72
C ARG A 76 -3.50 -1.90 -4.39
N VAL A 77 -4.43 -2.81 -4.18
CA VAL A 77 -5.82 -2.53 -3.79
C VAL A 77 -5.93 -2.49 -2.26
N ARG A 78 -5.93 -1.29 -1.67
CA ARG A 78 -5.90 -1.06 -0.21
C ARG A 78 -7.10 -1.64 0.56
N LEU A 79 -8.18 -1.98 -0.11
CA LEU A 79 -9.38 -2.56 0.48
C LEU A 79 -9.39 -4.08 0.43
N ASP A 80 -8.54 -4.69 -0.38
CA ASP A 80 -8.37 -6.14 -0.47
C ASP A 80 -7.41 -6.63 0.60
N ASN A 81 -7.95 -6.97 1.76
CA ASN A 81 -7.19 -7.45 2.91
C ASN A 81 -7.13 -8.98 3.00
N SER A 82 -7.34 -9.70 1.90
CA SER A 82 -7.11 -11.15 1.85
C SER A 82 -5.66 -11.47 2.23
N LEU A 83 -5.44 -12.53 3.01
CA LEU A 83 -4.11 -12.88 3.50
C LEU A 83 -3.13 -13.17 2.36
N SER A 84 -3.61 -13.75 1.26
CA SER A 84 -2.82 -14.02 0.04
C SER A 84 -2.35 -12.76 -0.67
N ASN A 85 -2.99 -11.61 -0.41
CA ASN A 85 -2.64 -10.31 -1.00
C ASN A 85 -1.79 -9.45 -0.06
N LEU A 86 -1.56 -9.88 1.18
CA LEU A 86 -0.80 -9.13 2.16
C LEU A 86 0.58 -9.75 2.35
N ARG A 87 1.61 -8.91 2.35
CA ARG A 87 2.96 -9.35 2.64
C ARG A 87 3.76 -8.35 3.46
N TRP A 88 4.75 -8.85 4.18
CA TRP A 88 5.69 -8.04 4.92
C TRP A 88 6.74 -7.44 3.99
N TYR A 89 7.05 -6.15 4.20
CA TYR A 89 7.97 -5.37 3.38
C TYR A 89 8.99 -4.63 4.20
N THR A 90 10.19 -4.50 3.66
CA THR A 90 11.18 -3.52 4.11
C THR A 90 10.84 -2.13 3.56
N ARG A 91 11.45 -1.10 4.14
CA ARG A 91 11.30 0.29 3.64
C ARG A 91 11.85 0.45 2.23
N THR A 92 12.91 -0.27 1.90
CA THR A 92 13.54 -0.29 0.58
C THR A 92 12.62 -0.92 -0.47
N GLU A 93 12.08 -2.09 -0.18
CA GLU A 93 11.10 -2.77 -1.05
C GLU A 93 9.85 -1.90 -1.26
N GLN A 94 9.38 -1.21 -0.20
CA GLN A 94 8.21 -0.32 -0.28
C GLN A 94 8.48 0.92 -1.15
N ASN A 95 9.70 1.48 -1.12
CA ASN A 95 10.08 2.58 -1.99
C ASN A 95 10.14 2.16 -3.45
N ASN A 96 10.62 0.96 -3.74
CA ASN A 96 10.63 0.38 -5.09
C ASN A 96 9.21 0.08 -5.59
N ASN A 97 8.27 -0.23 -4.69
CA ASN A 97 6.84 -0.46 -5.01
C ASN A 97 6.01 0.82 -5.09
N ARG A 98 6.53 1.97 -4.66
CA ARG A 98 5.85 3.25 -4.84
C ARG A 98 5.85 3.63 -6.32
N GLY A 99 4.90 3.00 -7.04
CA GLY A 99 4.30 3.49 -8.27
C GLY A 99 5.18 4.26 -9.24
N GLY A 100 6.36 3.74 -9.55
CA GLY A 100 6.89 3.92 -10.88
C GLY A 100 6.65 2.59 -11.60
N ILE A 101 6.15 2.60 -12.79
CA ILE A 101 6.43 1.51 -13.70
C ILE A 101 7.93 1.66 -14.00
N ALA A 102 8.74 1.29 -13.00
CA ALA A 102 10.19 1.46 -13.09
C ALA A 102 10.79 0.15 -13.61
N GLU A 103 10.51 -0.15 -14.87
CA GLU A 103 11.35 -1.06 -15.63
C GLU A 103 12.60 -0.36 -16.20
N PHE A 104 12.81 0.93 -15.88
CA PHE A 104 13.92 1.70 -16.46
C PHE A 104 14.67 2.50 -15.40
N PRO A 105 16.00 2.56 -15.47
CA PRO A 105 16.83 3.36 -14.57
C PRO A 105 16.44 4.84 -14.68
N LEU A 106 16.33 5.53 -13.54
CA LEU A 106 15.90 6.92 -13.41
C LEU A 106 16.70 7.93 -14.25
N SER A 107 17.89 7.53 -14.71
CA SER A 107 18.75 8.33 -15.60
C SER A 107 18.17 8.50 -17.01
N LYS A 108 17.22 7.68 -17.43
CA LYS A 108 16.63 7.69 -18.79
C LYS A 108 15.16 8.12 -18.84
N GLY A 109 14.60 8.57 -17.71
CA GLY A 109 13.21 8.99 -17.61
C GLY A 109 12.31 7.99 -16.86
N GLY A 110 11.30 8.47 -16.18
CA GLY A 110 10.34 7.67 -15.40
C GLY A 110 8.91 8.12 -15.59
N LEU A 111 8.01 7.14 -15.68
CA LEU A 111 6.56 7.36 -15.76
C LEU A 111 5.94 7.26 -14.37
N TYR A 112 5.15 8.24 -13.98
CA TYR A 112 4.50 8.35 -12.67
C TYR A 112 2.98 8.42 -12.83
N ASN A 113 2.27 7.69 -11.99
CA ASN A 113 0.82 7.79 -11.87
C ASN A 113 0.45 8.74 -10.72
N GLY A 114 -0.12 9.90 -11.05
CA GLY A 114 -0.59 10.92 -10.11
C GLY A 114 -2.06 10.77 -9.68
N GLY A 115 -2.74 9.70 -10.11
CA GLY A 115 -4.15 9.42 -9.83
C GLY A 115 -5.11 10.05 -10.85
N LYS A 116 -5.02 11.35 -11.09
CA LYS A 116 -5.82 12.06 -12.10
C LYS A 116 -5.10 12.25 -13.45
N TYR A 117 -3.80 12.07 -13.46
CA TYR A 117 -2.96 12.24 -14.64
C TYR A 117 -1.73 11.33 -14.54
N TYR A 118 -1.09 11.09 -15.67
CA TYR A 118 0.20 10.43 -15.77
C TYR A 118 1.25 11.48 -16.08
N ARG A 119 2.43 11.36 -15.47
CA ARG A 119 3.56 12.27 -15.69
C ARG A 119 4.78 11.45 -16.10
N TYR A 120 5.30 11.74 -17.29
CA TYR A 120 6.62 11.28 -17.70
C TYR A 120 7.65 12.37 -17.38
N GLN A 121 8.79 11.97 -16.84
CA GLN A 121 9.85 12.91 -16.46
C GLN A 121 11.19 12.35 -16.92
N TRP A 122 12.06 13.22 -17.45
CA TRP A 122 13.43 12.89 -17.87
C TRP A 122 14.39 14.02 -17.51
N TYR A 123 15.68 13.82 -17.80
CA TYR A 123 16.70 14.86 -17.68
C TYR A 123 17.30 15.12 -19.06
N GLU A 124 17.38 16.40 -19.43
CA GLU A 124 18.01 16.92 -20.62
C GLU A 124 18.99 18.01 -20.18
N ASP A 125 20.27 17.87 -20.52
CA ASP A 125 21.36 18.76 -20.07
C ASP A 125 21.39 19.00 -18.55
N LYS A 126 21.15 17.94 -17.78
CA LYS A 126 21.04 17.98 -16.30
C LYS A 126 19.82 18.76 -15.79
N VAL A 127 18.97 19.27 -16.67
CA VAL A 127 17.71 19.94 -16.31
C VAL A 127 16.58 18.93 -16.33
N LYS A 128 15.76 18.98 -15.28
CA LYS A 128 14.61 18.09 -15.15
C LYS A 128 13.48 18.56 -16.04
N GLN A 129 13.05 17.72 -16.97
CA GLN A 129 11.91 17.91 -17.85
C GLN A 129 10.75 17.01 -17.43
N TYR A 130 9.52 17.38 -17.73
CA TYR A 130 8.34 16.54 -17.50
C TYR A 130 7.20 16.90 -18.43
N LYS A 131 6.40 15.89 -18.78
CA LYS A 131 5.18 16.01 -19.58
C LYS A 131 4.03 15.26 -18.90
N TYR A 132 2.84 15.84 -18.95
CA TYR A 132 1.62 15.28 -18.34
C TYR A 132 0.71 14.71 -19.42
N PHE A 133 0.00 13.63 -19.07
CA PHE A 133 -0.91 12.89 -19.95
C PHE A 133 -2.19 12.56 -19.18
N ASN A 134 -3.32 12.51 -19.86
CA ASN A 134 -4.59 12.19 -19.25
C ASN A 134 -4.85 10.68 -19.14
N ASN A 135 -4.19 9.88 -19.99
CA ASN A 135 -4.32 8.42 -19.97
C ASN A 135 -2.93 7.75 -20.00
N LEU A 136 -2.92 6.46 -19.62
CA LEU A 136 -1.70 5.68 -19.53
C LEU A 136 -1.10 5.36 -20.90
N GLU A 137 -1.95 5.10 -21.89
CA GLU A 137 -1.52 4.69 -23.24
C GLU A 137 -0.70 5.78 -23.92
N GLU A 138 -1.18 7.03 -23.88
CA GLU A 138 -0.45 8.20 -24.40
C GLU A 138 0.89 8.39 -23.68
N ALA A 139 0.89 8.22 -22.35
CA ALA A 139 2.10 8.37 -21.56
C ALA A 139 3.15 7.29 -21.88
N GLN A 140 2.73 6.05 -22.10
CA GLN A 140 3.59 4.94 -22.50
C GLN A 140 4.10 5.08 -23.94
N ALA A 141 3.24 5.52 -24.87
CA ALA A 141 3.63 5.79 -26.25
C ALA A 141 4.73 6.86 -26.30
N PHE A 142 4.54 7.98 -25.61
CA PHE A 142 5.55 9.04 -25.50
C PHE A 142 6.84 8.56 -24.86
N GLN A 143 6.75 7.76 -23.79
CA GLN A 143 7.92 7.16 -23.14
C GLN A 143 8.73 6.30 -24.13
N LYS A 144 8.06 5.46 -24.88
CA LYS A 144 8.69 4.57 -25.86
C LYS A 144 9.43 5.37 -26.94
N GLU A 145 8.75 6.34 -27.56
CA GLU A 145 9.31 7.24 -28.57
C GLU A 145 10.55 7.97 -28.04
N HIS A 146 10.44 8.57 -26.85
CA HIS A 146 11.51 9.29 -26.20
C HIS A 146 12.74 8.42 -25.91
N LEU A 147 12.54 7.17 -25.45
CA LEU A 147 13.62 6.24 -25.19
C LEU A 147 14.29 5.71 -26.48
N GLU A 148 13.56 5.59 -27.57
CA GLU A 148 14.13 5.24 -28.88
C GLU A 148 15.03 6.35 -29.40
N THR A 149 14.63 7.62 -29.25
CA THR A 149 15.46 8.77 -29.63
C THR A 149 16.78 8.84 -28.88
N TYR A 150 16.79 8.47 -27.59
CA TYR A 150 18.01 8.42 -26.77
C TYR A 150 18.92 7.21 -27.03
N LYS A 151 18.43 6.15 -27.69
CA LYS A 151 19.27 5.01 -28.08
C LYS A 151 20.09 5.26 -29.34
N LEU A 152 19.75 6.32 -30.09
CA LEU A 152 20.39 6.69 -31.33
C LEU A 152 21.48 7.79 -31.16
N GLN A 153 21.68 8.25 -29.93
CA GLN A 153 22.79 9.14 -29.53
C GLN A 153 23.82 8.38 -28.67
#